data_f4d5cd060ba2f7e5a5e4dbe5828d9de8
#
_entry.id   f4d5cd060ba2f7e5a5e4dbe5828d9de8
#
_cell.length_a   1.000
_cell.length_b   1.000
_cell.length_c   1.000
_cell.angle_alpha   90.00
_cell.angle_beta   90.00
_cell.angle_gamma   90.00
#
_symmetry.space_group_name_H-M   'P 1'
#
loop_
_entity.id
_entity.type
_entity.pdbx_description
1 polymer ?
#
loop_
_entity_poly.entity_id
_entity_poly.type
_entity_poly.pdbx_seq_one_letter_code
_entity_poly.pdbx_strand_id
1 'polypeptide(L)'
;MGQKCNPTGLRIGVIKNWDSRWYAKKGEFGDTLVEDYKLRNYLLDSLHGAGVPKVEIERDAKRVRINIHCAKPGMVIGKQGAEIEKLKAVCAKKLGKDANEVFINIVEIKQPDLNATLVAQSVAQQLERRVSFRRAVKGAIRNTMRLGARGIKIMVSGRIGGAEIARSETYKEGTIPLQTIRADIDYGLSLIHISEPTRHAQI
;
A
#
# COMPACT_ATOMS: atom_id res chain seq x y z
N MET A 1 17.94 2.57 22.37
CA MET A 1 17.18 1.56 21.59
C MET A 1 17.51 1.72 20.11
N GLY A 2 17.80 0.61 19.41
CA GLY A 2 18.17 0.67 18.00
C GLY A 2 17.02 1.11 17.08
N GLN A 3 17.38 1.62 15.90
CA GLN A 3 16.48 1.99 14.83
C GLN A 3 15.65 0.77 14.37
N LYS A 4 14.36 0.95 14.16
CA LYS A 4 13.49 -0.10 13.59
C LYS A 4 13.53 -0.03 12.07
N CYS A 5 13.88 -1.14 11.44
CA CYS A 5 13.87 -1.26 9.97
C CYS A 5 12.52 -1.83 9.47
N ASN A 6 12.22 -1.58 8.19
CA ASN A 6 11.07 -2.19 7.54
C ASN A 6 11.24 -3.72 7.51
N PRO A 7 10.32 -4.50 8.12
CA PRO A 7 10.44 -5.95 8.18
C PRO A 7 10.37 -6.64 6.81
N THR A 8 9.75 -6.00 5.81
CA THR A 8 9.71 -6.52 4.44
C THR A 8 11.10 -6.58 3.83
N GLY A 9 11.94 -5.54 4.03
CA GLY A 9 13.28 -5.48 3.48
C GLY A 9 14.19 -6.63 3.93
N LEU A 10 14.08 -7.06 5.19
CA LEU A 10 14.85 -8.20 5.73
C LEU A 10 14.41 -9.57 5.18
N ARG A 11 13.21 -9.65 4.60
CA ARG A 11 12.57 -10.88 4.14
C ARG A 11 12.59 -11.05 2.62
N ILE A 12 13.06 -10.05 1.90
CA ILE A 12 13.23 -10.12 0.45
C ILE A 12 14.30 -11.17 0.12
N GLY A 13 13.97 -12.05 -0.82
CA GLY A 13 14.85 -13.16 -1.21
C GLY A 13 14.72 -14.40 -0.32
N VAL A 14 14.02 -14.34 0.81
CA VAL A 14 13.75 -15.49 1.70
C VAL A 14 12.28 -15.91 1.61
N ILE A 15 11.35 -14.99 1.95
CA ILE A 15 9.90 -15.24 1.94
C ILE A 15 9.19 -14.25 1.03
N LYS A 16 9.60 -13.00 1.01
CA LYS A 16 9.03 -11.93 0.18
C LYS A 16 9.81 -11.83 -1.12
N ASN A 17 9.11 -11.43 -2.17
CA ASN A 17 9.71 -11.19 -3.48
C ASN A 17 9.74 -9.69 -3.78
N TRP A 18 10.49 -9.30 -4.81
CA TRP A 18 10.57 -7.92 -5.29
C TRP A 18 9.26 -7.50 -5.96
N ASP A 19 8.92 -6.22 -5.85
CA ASP A 19 7.75 -5.64 -6.52
C ASP A 19 8.00 -5.34 -8.00
N SER A 20 9.27 -5.16 -8.37
CA SER A 20 9.70 -5.03 -9.76
C SER A 20 10.59 -6.22 -10.11
N ARG A 21 10.25 -6.93 -11.19
CA ARG A 21 10.94 -8.14 -11.65
C ARG A 21 11.38 -7.94 -13.08
N TRP A 22 12.61 -7.45 -13.25
CA TRP A 22 13.22 -7.25 -14.54
C TRP A 22 14.73 -7.12 -14.42
N TYR A 23 15.40 -7.24 -15.55
CA TYR A 23 16.83 -7.02 -15.67
C TYR A 23 17.07 -5.95 -16.72
N ALA A 24 17.94 -4.98 -16.45
CA ALA A 24 18.37 -3.96 -17.39
C ALA A 24 19.89 -3.82 -17.38
N LYS A 25 20.47 -3.36 -18.50
CA LYS A 25 21.89 -3.03 -18.59
C LYS A 25 22.20 -1.80 -17.72
N LYS A 26 23.47 -1.66 -17.33
CA LYS A 26 23.91 -0.60 -16.40
C LYS A 26 23.50 0.81 -16.84
N GLY A 27 23.50 1.11 -18.16
CA GLY A 27 23.13 2.43 -18.68
C GLY A 27 21.61 2.70 -18.66
N GLU A 28 20.77 1.67 -18.76
CA GLU A 28 19.32 1.79 -18.89
C GLU A 28 18.60 1.58 -17.53
N PHE A 29 19.34 1.10 -16.53
CA PHE A 29 18.75 0.73 -15.23
C PHE A 29 18.09 1.90 -14.52
N GLY A 30 18.74 3.08 -14.51
CA GLY A 30 18.23 4.27 -13.83
C GLY A 30 16.93 4.77 -14.43
N ASP A 31 16.85 4.86 -15.74
CA ASP A 31 15.67 5.34 -16.45
C ASP A 31 14.49 4.38 -16.24
N THR A 32 14.73 3.08 -16.38
CA THR A 32 13.71 2.05 -16.15
C THR A 32 13.18 2.07 -14.70
N LEU A 33 14.05 2.29 -13.72
CA LEU A 33 13.65 2.40 -12.32
C LEU A 33 12.77 3.63 -12.07
N VAL A 34 13.14 4.77 -12.65
CA VAL A 34 12.36 6.02 -12.53
C VAL A 34 11.00 5.89 -13.20
N GLU A 35 10.92 5.23 -14.35
CA GLU A 35 9.66 4.94 -15.03
C GLU A 35 8.74 4.08 -14.15
N ASP A 36 9.25 2.98 -13.59
CA ASP A 36 8.48 2.10 -12.69
C ASP A 36 7.98 2.85 -11.46
N TYR A 37 8.82 3.69 -10.87
CA TYR A 37 8.44 4.50 -9.72
C TYR A 37 7.30 5.47 -10.04
N LYS A 38 7.42 6.21 -11.16
CA LYS A 38 6.38 7.14 -11.62
C LYS A 38 5.07 6.42 -11.94
N LEU A 39 5.17 5.25 -12.58
CA LEU A 39 4.01 4.43 -12.94
C LEU A 39 3.30 3.90 -11.69
N ARG A 40 4.06 3.36 -10.73
CA ARG A 40 3.52 2.82 -9.49
C ARG A 40 2.81 3.88 -8.67
N ASN A 41 3.42 5.04 -8.49
CA ASN A 41 2.77 6.14 -7.76
C ASN A 41 1.49 6.59 -8.45
N TYR A 42 1.50 6.75 -9.77
CA TYR A 42 0.30 7.10 -10.53
C TYR A 42 -0.83 6.08 -10.34
N LEU A 43 -0.53 4.78 -10.37
CA LEU A 43 -1.53 3.72 -10.18
C LEU A 43 -2.08 3.72 -8.75
N LEU A 44 -1.23 3.89 -7.75
CA LEU A 44 -1.66 3.96 -6.36
C LEU A 44 -2.56 5.17 -6.09
N ASP A 45 -2.23 6.32 -6.66
CA ASP A 45 -3.01 7.56 -6.50
C ASP A 45 -4.35 7.46 -7.23
N SER A 46 -4.35 6.99 -8.48
CA SER A 46 -5.59 6.90 -9.28
C SER A 46 -6.54 5.81 -8.78
N LEU A 47 -6.03 4.75 -8.15
CA LEU A 47 -6.81 3.61 -7.67
C LEU A 47 -6.98 3.59 -6.14
N HIS A 48 -6.79 4.72 -5.47
CA HIS A 48 -6.89 4.81 -4.01
C HIS A 48 -8.22 4.25 -3.46
N GLY A 49 -9.34 4.47 -4.16
CA GLY A 49 -10.67 3.98 -3.78
C GLY A 49 -10.85 2.45 -3.91
N ALA A 50 -10.07 1.81 -4.78
CA ALA A 50 -10.14 0.38 -5.04
C ALA A 50 -9.41 -0.47 -3.98
N GLY A 51 -8.63 0.16 -3.08
CA GLY A 51 -7.83 -0.53 -2.07
C GLY A 51 -6.72 -1.36 -2.71
N VAL A 52 -5.75 -0.68 -3.31
CA VAL A 52 -4.58 -1.30 -3.95
C VAL A 52 -3.38 -1.21 -3.00
N PRO A 53 -2.98 -2.30 -2.33
CA PRO A 53 -1.82 -2.30 -1.45
C PRO A 53 -0.50 -2.49 -2.18
N LYS A 54 -0.51 -3.15 -3.35
CA LYS A 54 0.70 -3.54 -4.06
C LYS A 54 0.49 -3.53 -5.56
N VAL A 55 1.51 -3.04 -6.28
CA VAL A 55 1.60 -3.09 -7.74
C VAL A 55 2.93 -3.76 -8.10
N GLU A 56 2.87 -4.92 -8.74
CA GLU A 56 4.04 -5.62 -9.25
C GLU A 56 4.24 -5.32 -10.73
N ILE A 57 5.47 -5.09 -11.13
CA ILE A 57 5.84 -4.75 -12.52
C ILE A 57 6.84 -5.79 -13.00
N GLU A 58 6.50 -6.47 -14.07
CA GLU A 58 7.39 -7.42 -14.76
C GLU A 58 7.68 -6.86 -16.15
N ARG A 59 8.96 -6.79 -16.51
CA ARG A 59 9.39 -6.33 -17.82
C ARG A 59 10.15 -7.43 -18.54
N ASP A 60 9.62 -7.80 -19.69
CA ASP A 60 10.30 -8.61 -20.69
C ASP A 60 10.90 -7.66 -21.77
N ALA A 61 11.66 -8.19 -22.71
CA ALA A 61 12.30 -7.39 -23.78
C ALA A 61 11.29 -6.53 -24.56
N LYS A 62 10.07 -7.05 -24.83
CA LYS A 62 9.03 -6.32 -25.60
C LYS A 62 7.75 -6.05 -24.82
N ARG A 63 7.55 -6.68 -23.66
CA ARG A 63 6.27 -6.64 -22.95
C ARG A 63 6.44 -6.14 -21.54
N VAL A 64 5.48 -5.37 -21.06
CA VAL A 64 5.38 -4.94 -19.66
C VAL A 64 4.09 -5.50 -19.09
N ARG A 65 4.21 -6.30 -18.01
CA ARG A 65 3.07 -6.81 -17.27
C ARG A 65 2.97 -6.07 -15.95
N ILE A 66 1.79 -5.55 -15.67
CA ILE A 66 1.49 -4.83 -14.45
C ILE A 66 0.44 -5.63 -13.70
N ASN A 67 0.84 -6.25 -12.58
CA ASN A 67 -0.07 -7.00 -11.73
C ASN A 67 -0.55 -6.08 -10.60
N ILE A 68 -1.83 -5.72 -10.62
CA ILE A 68 -2.45 -4.84 -9.63
C ILE A 68 -3.19 -5.71 -8.62
N HIS A 69 -2.69 -5.76 -7.40
CA HIS A 69 -3.40 -6.41 -6.30
C HIS A 69 -4.44 -5.44 -5.74
N CYS A 70 -5.70 -5.83 -5.70
CA CYS A 70 -6.77 -4.96 -5.22
C CYS A 70 -7.82 -5.70 -4.40
N ALA A 71 -8.43 -4.98 -3.45
CA ALA A 71 -9.53 -5.50 -2.64
C ALA A 71 -10.88 -5.43 -3.37
N LYS A 72 -11.03 -4.48 -4.30
CA LYS A 72 -12.28 -4.23 -5.04
C LYS A 72 -12.02 -4.24 -6.55
N PRO A 73 -11.91 -5.41 -7.18
CA PRO A 73 -11.58 -5.53 -8.61
C PRO A 73 -12.60 -4.84 -9.52
N GLY A 74 -13.87 -4.83 -9.15
CA GLY A 74 -14.91 -4.18 -9.93
C GLY A 74 -14.70 -2.69 -10.16
N MET A 75 -14.06 -1.98 -9.22
CA MET A 75 -13.75 -0.56 -9.39
C MET A 75 -12.59 -0.32 -10.37
N VAL A 76 -11.67 -1.26 -10.48
CA VAL A 76 -10.52 -1.17 -11.40
C VAL A 76 -10.94 -1.54 -12.82
N ILE A 77 -11.78 -2.57 -12.97
CA ILE A 77 -12.26 -3.03 -14.26
C ILE A 77 -13.24 -2.00 -14.86
N GLY A 78 -14.13 -1.46 -14.02
CA GLY A 78 -15.18 -0.55 -14.44
C GLY A 78 -16.32 -1.24 -15.21
N LYS A 79 -17.25 -0.45 -15.72
CA LYS A 79 -18.36 -0.95 -16.53
C LYS A 79 -17.82 -1.47 -17.87
N GLN A 80 -18.07 -2.72 -18.17
CA GLN A 80 -17.65 -3.39 -19.44
C GLN A 80 -16.15 -3.30 -19.74
N GLY A 81 -15.29 -3.11 -18.74
CA GLY A 81 -13.86 -3.00 -18.95
C GLY A 81 -13.34 -1.63 -19.41
N ALA A 82 -14.20 -0.60 -19.47
CA ALA A 82 -13.80 0.71 -19.99
C ALA A 82 -12.69 1.40 -19.14
N GLU A 83 -12.69 1.19 -17.82
CA GLU A 83 -11.68 1.83 -16.96
C GLU A 83 -10.30 1.17 -17.10
N ILE A 84 -10.25 -0.16 -17.26
CA ILE A 84 -8.97 -0.85 -17.47
C ILE A 84 -8.34 -0.51 -18.82
N GLU A 85 -9.14 -0.29 -19.86
CA GLU A 85 -8.64 0.16 -21.17
C GLU A 85 -8.07 1.57 -21.10
N LYS A 86 -8.74 2.49 -20.41
CA LYS A 86 -8.21 3.83 -20.15
C LYS A 86 -6.91 3.78 -19.36
N LEU A 87 -6.84 2.98 -18.30
CA LEU A 87 -5.62 2.79 -17.52
C LEU A 87 -4.49 2.23 -18.40
N LYS A 88 -4.78 1.26 -19.24
CA LYS A 88 -3.81 0.67 -20.18
C LYS A 88 -3.25 1.73 -21.13
N ALA A 89 -4.10 2.56 -21.72
CA ALA A 89 -3.67 3.64 -22.62
C ALA A 89 -2.79 4.68 -21.91
N VAL A 90 -3.14 5.06 -20.67
CA VAL A 90 -2.33 6.01 -19.88
C VAL A 90 -1.00 5.39 -19.47
N CYS A 91 -0.97 4.12 -19.06
CA CYS A 91 0.26 3.41 -18.71
C CYS A 91 1.20 3.29 -19.93
N ALA A 92 0.66 2.95 -21.11
CA ALA A 92 1.42 2.88 -22.35
C ALA A 92 2.06 4.25 -22.70
N LYS A 93 1.27 5.33 -22.60
CA LYS A 93 1.77 6.69 -22.81
C LYS A 93 2.88 7.09 -21.84
N LYS A 94 2.77 6.71 -20.55
CA LYS A 94 3.79 7.01 -19.53
C LYS A 94 5.08 6.21 -19.73
N LEU A 95 4.98 5.00 -20.28
CA LEU A 95 6.11 4.12 -20.58
C LEU A 95 6.71 4.37 -21.97
N GLY A 96 6.12 5.24 -22.80
CA GLY A 96 6.54 5.45 -24.18
C GLY A 96 6.46 4.19 -25.05
N LYS A 97 5.54 3.27 -24.73
CA LYS A 97 5.35 1.99 -25.41
C LYS A 97 3.97 1.90 -26.06
N ASP A 98 3.85 0.99 -27.01
CA ASP A 98 2.56 0.73 -27.65
C ASP A 98 1.58 0.05 -26.66
N ALA A 99 0.29 0.35 -26.80
CA ALA A 99 -0.74 -0.22 -25.94
C ALA A 99 -0.80 -1.77 -26.00
N ASN A 100 -0.36 -2.38 -27.10
CA ASN A 100 -0.32 -3.82 -27.27
C ASN A 100 0.83 -4.50 -26.48
N GLU A 101 1.83 -3.74 -26.07
CA GLU A 101 2.97 -4.24 -25.30
C GLU A 101 2.72 -4.18 -23.78
N VAL A 102 1.70 -3.45 -23.34
CA VAL A 102 1.35 -3.28 -21.91
C VAL A 102 0.17 -4.19 -21.57
N PHE A 103 0.37 -5.05 -20.58
CA PHE A 103 -0.66 -5.96 -20.06
C PHE A 103 -0.95 -5.61 -18.61
N ILE A 104 -2.20 -5.43 -18.27
CA ILE A 104 -2.65 -5.18 -16.91
C ILE A 104 -3.42 -6.41 -16.44
N ASN A 105 -2.91 -7.04 -15.37
CA ASN A 105 -3.57 -8.15 -14.69
C ASN A 105 -4.09 -7.66 -13.35
N ILE A 106 -5.30 -8.07 -12.99
CA ILE A 106 -5.92 -7.75 -11.71
C ILE A 106 -5.91 -9.00 -10.85
N VAL A 107 -5.30 -8.89 -9.68
CA VAL A 107 -5.23 -9.95 -8.68
C VAL A 107 -6.10 -9.56 -7.50
N GLU A 108 -7.17 -10.31 -7.28
CA GLU A 108 -8.09 -10.06 -6.17
C GLU A 108 -7.49 -10.50 -4.83
N ILE A 109 -7.62 -9.63 -3.83
CA ILE A 109 -7.28 -9.94 -2.44
C ILE A 109 -8.56 -10.38 -1.72
N LYS A 110 -8.67 -11.69 -1.47
CA LYS A 110 -9.85 -12.30 -0.84
C LYS A 110 -10.09 -11.82 0.59
N GLN A 111 -9.02 -11.53 1.33
CA GLN A 111 -9.08 -11.14 2.75
C GLN A 111 -8.33 -9.81 2.97
N PRO A 112 -8.97 -8.67 2.73
CA PRO A 112 -8.32 -7.35 2.85
C PRO A 112 -7.88 -7.02 4.28
N ASP A 113 -8.60 -7.50 5.29
CA ASP A 113 -8.27 -7.26 6.69
C ASP A 113 -7.03 -8.01 7.21
N LEU A 114 -6.47 -8.94 6.42
CA LEU A 114 -5.16 -9.55 6.69
C LEU A 114 -4.00 -8.79 6.04
N ASN A 115 -4.27 -7.90 5.09
CA ASN A 115 -3.24 -7.11 4.45
C ASN A 115 -2.91 -5.86 5.26
N ALA A 116 -1.66 -5.73 5.70
CA ALA A 116 -1.25 -4.64 6.59
C ALA A 116 -1.44 -3.25 5.98
N THR A 117 -1.20 -3.08 4.67
CA THR A 117 -1.39 -1.79 3.99
C THR A 117 -2.84 -1.37 3.93
N LEU A 118 -3.76 -2.32 3.62
CA LEU A 118 -5.20 -2.04 3.57
C LEU A 118 -5.76 -1.74 4.96
N VAL A 119 -5.31 -2.46 5.99
CA VAL A 119 -5.69 -2.18 7.38
C VAL A 119 -5.21 -0.79 7.80
N ALA A 120 -3.98 -0.41 7.46
CA ALA A 120 -3.45 0.92 7.75
C ALA A 120 -4.27 2.02 7.05
N GLN A 121 -4.60 1.84 5.78
CA GLN A 121 -5.45 2.76 5.01
C GLN A 121 -6.88 2.86 5.60
N SER A 122 -7.46 1.74 6.03
CA SER A 122 -8.78 1.73 6.67
C SER A 122 -8.79 2.50 7.98
N VAL A 123 -7.76 2.31 8.82
CA VAL A 123 -7.60 3.09 10.07
C VAL A 123 -7.40 4.57 9.75
N ALA A 124 -6.58 4.90 8.74
CA ALA A 124 -6.35 6.26 8.28
C ALA A 124 -7.65 6.97 7.89
N GLN A 125 -8.46 6.33 7.03
CA GLN A 125 -9.76 6.87 6.61
C GLN A 125 -10.74 7.09 7.79
N GLN A 126 -10.72 6.20 8.78
CA GLN A 126 -11.53 6.40 9.98
C GLN A 126 -11.06 7.60 10.81
N LEU A 127 -9.74 7.82 10.90
CA LEU A 127 -9.17 8.99 11.59
C LEU A 127 -9.50 10.30 10.87
N GLU A 128 -9.44 10.33 9.54
CA GLU A 128 -9.87 11.47 8.72
C GLU A 128 -11.34 11.82 8.95
N ARG A 129 -12.18 10.80 9.13
CA ARG A 129 -13.59 10.95 9.49
C ARG A 129 -13.83 11.31 10.96
N ARG A 130 -12.76 11.67 11.70
CA ARG A 130 -12.80 12.05 13.11
C ARG A 130 -13.32 10.95 14.05
N VAL A 131 -13.22 9.70 13.69
CA VAL A 131 -13.48 8.58 14.60
C VAL A 131 -12.38 8.54 15.66
N SER A 132 -12.77 8.26 16.92
CA SER A 132 -11.77 8.09 17.99
C SER A 132 -10.73 7.05 17.61
N PHE A 133 -9.45 7.40 17.69
CA PHE A 133 -8.34 6.53 17.32
C PHE A 133 -8.35 5.20 18.08
N ARG A 134 -8.75 5.21 19.37
CA ARG A 134 -8.87 3.99 20.18
C ARG A 134 -9.91 3.03 19.63
N ARG A 135 -11.04 3.56 19.16
CA ARG A 135 -12.11 2.76 18.55
C ARG A 135 -11.68 2.20 17.20
N ALA A 136 -11.07 3.01 16.35
CA ALA A 136 -10.58 2.60 15.05
C ALA A 136 -9.53 1.49 15.15
N VAL A 137 -8.51 1.69 16.00
CA VAL A 137 -7.43 0.72 16.19
C VAL A 137 -7.93 -0.59 16.80
N LYS A 138 -8.74 -0.54 17.88
CA LYS A 138 -9.28 -1.76 18.49
C LYS A 138 -10.23 -2.51 17.55
N GLY A 139 -10.99 -1.78 16.71
CA GLY A 139 -11.82 -2.38 15.68
C GLY A 139 -10.99 -3.14 14.64
N ALA A 140 -9.95 -2.51 14.12
CA ALA A 140 -9.03 -3.13 13.17
C ALA A 140 -8.36 -4.39 13.75
N ILE A 141 -7.83 -4.31 14.98
CA ILE A 141 -7.20 -5.45 15.66
C ILE A 141 -8.19 -6.62 15.78
N ARG A 142 -9.41 -6.35 16.25
CA ARG A 142 -10.43 -7.38 16.40
C ARG A 142 -10.76 -8.08 15.08
N ASN A 143 -10.90 -7.31 13.99
CA ASN A 143 -11.21 -7.87 12.68
C ASN A 143 -10.08 -8.76 12.17
N THR A 144 -8.85 -8.28 12.23
CA THR A 144 -7.66 -9.02 11.78
C THR A 144 -7.46 -10.30 12.60
N MET A 145 -7.61 -10.24 13.93
CA MET A 145 -7.48 -11.43 14.79
C MET A 145 -8.60 -12.47 14.55
N ARG A 146 -9.82 -12.01 14.25
CA ARG A 146 -10.94 -12.91 13.89
C ARG A 146 -10.67 -13.70 12.62
N LEU A 147 -9.92 -13.14 11.67
CA LEU A 147 -9.51 -13.82 10.43
C LEU A 147 -8.31 -14.76 10.60
N GLY A 148 -7.83 -14.94 11.83
CA GLY A 148 -6.79 -15.92 12.15
C GLY A 148 -5.36 -15.40 12.06
N ALA A 149 -5.14 -14.08 12.12
CA ALA A 149 -3.80 -13.53 12.24
C ALA A 149 -3.16 -13.98 13.57
N ARG A 150 -1.87 -14.35 13.53
CA ARG A 150 -1.12 -14.76 14.75
C ARG A 150 -0.83 -13.60 15.69
N GLY A 151 -0.81 -12.40 15.18
CA GLY A 151 -0.63 -11.20 15.95
C GLY A 151 -0.63 -9.95 15.07
N ILE A 152 -0.94 -8.83 15.69
CA ILE A 152 -0.97 -7.53 15.04
C ILE A 152 -0.38 -6.47 15.97
N LYS A 153 0.32 -5.51 15.37
CA LYS A 153 0.82 -4.31 16.04
C LYS A 153 0.44 -3.09 15.21
N ILE A 154 -0.32 -2.19 15.81
CA ILE A 154 -0.67 -0.91 15.20
C ILE A 154 -0.05 0.21 16.03
N MET A 155 0.63 1.12 15.38
CA MET A 155 1.17 2.32 15.98
C MET A 155 0.55 3.54 15.30
N VAL A 156 -0.01 4.43 16.08
CA VAL A 156 -0.55 5.71 15.63
C VAL A 156 0.29 6.80 16.27
N SER A 157 0.80 7.73 15.47
CA SER A 157 1.64 8.83 15.93
C SER A 157 1.16 10.17 15.36
N GLY A 158 1.44 11.24 16.07
CA GLY A 158 1.06 12.60 15.71
C GLY A 158 0.30 13.30 16.84
N ARG A 159 -0.39 14.38 16.53
CA ARG A 159 -1.22 15.15 17.47
C ARG A 159 -2.58 14.46 17.69
N ILE A 160 -2.52 13.30 18.35
CA ILE A 160 -3.67 12.40 18.53
C ILE A 160 -4.73 13.07 19.41
N GLY A 161 -5.96 13.16 18.89
CA GLY A 161 -7.08 13.78 19.60
C GLY A 161 -6.99 15.29 19.74
N GLY A 162 -6.19 15.99 18.93
CA GLY A 162 -6.02 17.44 18.97
C GLY A 162 -5.04 17.92 20.05
N ALA A 163 -4.21 17.01 20.61
CA ALA A 163 -3.20 17.38 21.59
C ALA A 163 -2.16 18.36 21.02
N GLU A 164 -1.66 19.30 21.82
CA GLU A 164 -0.62 20.24 21.40
C GLU A 164 0.70 19.53 21.08
N ILE A 165 1.06 18.52 21.90
CA ILE A 165 2.30 17.76 21.76
C ILE A 165 1.98 16.44 21.04
N ALA A 166 2.75 16.17 19.99
CA ALA A 166 2.67 14.88 19.28
C ALA A 166 3.12 13.73 20.20
N ARG A 167 2.39 12.62 20.12
CA ARG A 167 2.72 11.40 20.84
C ARG A 167 2.50 10.18 19.96
N SER A 168 3.07 9.05 20.37
CA SER A 168 2.89 7.78 19.70
C SER A 168 2.20 6.79 20.65
N GLU A 169 1.13 6.19 20.17
CA GLU A 169 0.43 5.13 20.88
C GLU A 169 0.55 3.82 20.13
N THR A 170 0.92 2.75 20.84
CA THR A 170 1.13 1.43 20.24
C THR A 170 0.20 0.43 20.90
N TYR A 171 -0.54 -0.29 20.06
CA TYR A 171 -1.40 -1.39 20.46
C TYR A 171 -0.86 -2.68 19.85
N LYS A 172 -0.76 -3.74 20.66
CA LYS A 172 -0.27 -5.06 20.25
C LYS A 172 -1.24 -6.13 20.72
N GLU A 173 -1.46 -7.14 19.90
CA GLU A 173 -2.16 -8.35 20.26
C GLU A 173 -1.51 -9.54 19.58
N GLY A 174 -1.36 -10.66 20.30
CA GLY A 174 -0.70 -11.87 19.80
C GLY A 174 0.82 -11.75 19.68
N THR A 175 1.41 -12.59 18.85
CA THR A 175 2.86 -12.76 18.70
C THR A 175 3.36 -12.19 17.38
N ILE A 176 4.39 -11.32 17.43
CA ILE A 176 4.99 -10.68 16.25
C ILE A 176 6.50 -10.84 16.33
N PRO A 177 7.04 -11.96 15.85
CA PRO A 177 8.47 -12.26 15.92
C PRO A 177 9.25 -11.51 14.82
N LEU A 178 9.58 -10.23 15.04
CA LEU A 178 10.30 -9.41 14.06
C LEU A 178 11.70 -9.95 13.73
N GLN A 179 12.35 -10.59 14.70
CA GLN A 179 13.71 -11.14 14.54
C GLN A 179 13.74 -12.45 13.73
N THR A 180 12.63 -13.18 13.68
CA THR A 180 12.53 -14.44 12.94
C THR A 180 12.29 -14.15 11.46
N ILE A 181 13.32 -14.28 10.62
CA ILE A 181 13.26 -13.92 9.19
C ILE A 181 12.26 -14.80 8.42
N ARG A 182 12.14 -16.09 8.78
CA ARG A 182 11.18 -17.02 8.16
C ARG A 182 9.70 -16.75 8.54
N ALA A 183 9.43 -15.91 9.53
CA ALA A 183 8.07 -15.54 9.88
C ALA A 183 7.51 -14.57 8.83
N ASP A 184 6.34 -14.90 8.29
CA ASP A 184 5.66 -14.02 7.33
C ASP A 184 5.05 -12.84 8.08
N ILE A 185 5.68 -11.68 7.91
CA ILE A 185 5.24 -10.42 8.51
C ILE A 185 4.96 -9.44 7.37
N ASP A 186 3.74 -8.96 7.33
CA ASP A 186 3.35 -7.90 6.44
C ASP A 186 3.49 -6.54 7.14
N TYR A 187 3.78 -5.49 6.37
CA TYR A 187 4.00 -4.15 6.87
C TYR A 187 3.26 -3.13 6.02
N GLY A 188 2.49 -2.28 6.66
CA GLY A 188 1.78 -1.18 6.03
C GLY A 188 2.06 0.14 6.74
N LEU A 189 2.36 1.18 5.96
CA LEU A 189 2.50 2.56 6.42
C LEU A 189 1.48 3.42 5.68
N SER A 190 0.73 4.23 6.42
CA SER A 190 -0.13 5.26 5.86
C SER A 190 0.19 6.59 6.53
N LEU A 191 0.40 7.61 5.71
CA LEU A 191 0.60 8.97 6.15
C LEU A 191 -0.68 9.76 5.91
N ILE A 192 -1.18 10.42 6.96
CA ILE A 192 -2.40 11.20 6.91
C ILE A 192 -2.01 12.66 7.06
N HIS A 193 -2.40 13.48 6.11
CA HIS A 193 -2.35 14.92 6.26
C HIS A 193 -3.74 15.43 6.60
N ILE A 194 -4.03 15.55 7.90
CA ILE A 194 -5.22 16.22 8.37
C ILE A 194 -4.89 17.72 8.32
N SER A 195 -5.35 18.40 7.28
CA SER A 195 -5.42 19.86 7.29
C SER A 195 -6.43 20.25 8.37
N GLU A 196 -5.95 20.65 9.55
CA GLU A 196 -6.81 21.37 10.47
C GLU A 196 -7.29 22.63 9.73
N PRO A 197 -8.61 22.90 9.65
CA PRO A 197 -9.06 24.22 9.27
C PRO A 197 -8.43 25.16 10.29
N THR A 198 -7.52 25.99 9.83
CA THR A 198 -6.84 26.99 10.63
C THR A 198 -7.87 27.84 11.35
N ARG A 199 -8.15 27.52 12.61
CA ARG A 199 -8.89 28.41 13.52
C ARG A 199 -8.06 29.67 13.93
N HIS A 200 -6.96 29.90 13.22
CA HIS A 200 -6.06 31.06 13.48
C HIS A 200 -6.37 32.26 12.63
N ALA A 201 -7.53 32.37 12.01
CA ALA A 201 -7.96 33.57 11.34
C ALA A 201 -9.13 34.25 12.08
N GLN A 202 -9.10 34.27 13.39
CA GLN A 202 -9.98 35.14 14.20
C GLN A 202 -9.23 35.60 15.45
N ILE A 203 -8.41 36.60 15.29
CA ILE A 203 -8.15 37.65 16.28
C ILE A 203 -8.29 38.99 15.56
#